data_cc18b8e86c163ff0a00cb174645eb71a
#
_entry.id   cc18b8e86c163ff0a00cb174645eb71a
#
_cell.length_a   1.000
_cell.length_b   1.000
_cell.length_c   1.000
_cell.angle_alpha   90.00
_cell.angle_beta   90.00
_cell.angle_gamma   90.00
#
_symmetry.space_group_name_H-M   'P 1'
#
loop_
_entity.id
_entity.type
_entity.pdbx_description
1 polymer ?
#
loop_
_entity_poly.entity_id
_entity_poly.type
_entity_poly.pdbx_seq_one_letter_code
_entity_poly.pdbx_strand_id
1 'polypeptide(L)'
;AIELGKLSLWLNVIHKDMETPFFANRLTVGNAVIGAWLKVYNKDEVYGIKGRNNKLEQNKWWERAPHRIKFYSNRVNRSINEVYHFLLPDNNMLGVRSITEQKKANKEAYDRMTTILKSWTASINAADFATLQRISAKIDVLLKDYFTAQISIDKYTNNRKEIWDGIDHAESDSIFKEEERMESYARKQQLFDTRYGHDNAYHKLKLVMDYWCALWFWEYKDAGDLPTREEYWGDIEALLAVDNSKIDSRTQQALERAGASSLFDHEDDFSRISEDDAQIVLKTQKEILTEAHANISLFANEEPLRLQIVERLAERYHFFHPMLEFIEVFWLRDGFDVICGNPPWLKYTF
;
A
#
# COMPACT_ATOMS: atom_id res chain seq x y z
N ALA A 1 1.28 18.19 17.75
CA ALA A 1 0.05 18.75 17.13
C ALA A 1 -1.11 17.75 17.21
N ILE A 2 -0.94 16.48 16.80
CA ILE A 2 -2.02 15.46 16.81
C ILE A 2 -2.58 15.22 18.22
N GLU A 3 -1.76 15.02 19.22
CA GLU A 3 -2.23 14.78 20.60
C GLU A 3 -3.05 15.96 21.12
N LEU A 4 -2.66 17.20 20.79
CA LEU A 4 -3.47 18.38 21.10
C LEU A 4 -4.78 18.39 20.28
N GLY A 5 -4.76 17.93 19.04
CA GLY A 5 -5.95 17.77 18.22
C GLY A 5 -6.94 16.75 18.79
N LYS A 6 -6.44 15.58 19.22
CA LYS A 6 -7.24 14.56 19.93
C LYS A 6 -7.87 15.12 21.20
N LEU A 7 -7.07 15.81 22.02
CA LEU A 7 -7.56 16.44 23.24
C LEU A 7 -8.62 17.51 22.95
N SER A 8 -8.39 18.36 21.97
CA SER A 8 -9.34 19.41 21.57
C SER A 8 -10.68 18.83 21.10
N LEU A 9 -10.63 17.79 20.26
CA LEU A 9 -11.84 17.09 19.80
C LEU A 9 -12.56 16.42 20.98
N TRP A 10 -11.82 15.79 21.87
CA TRP A 10 -12.38 15.15 23.05
C TRP A 10 -13.09 16.16 23.96
N LEU A 11 -12.47 17.31 24.25
CA LEU A 11 -13.05 18.37 25.07
C LEU A 11 -14.33 18.97 24.45
N ASN A 12 -14.46 18.96 23.12
CA ASN A 12 -15.64 19.46 22.45
C ASN A 12 -16.85 18.51 22.47
N VAL A 13 -16.60 17.20 22.67
CA VAL A 13 -17.67 16.19 22.62
C VAL A 13 -17.97 15.54 23.96
N ILE A 14 -17.16 15.83 24.99
CA ILE A 14 -17.31 15.21 26.31
C ILE A 14 -18.59 15.68 26.98
N HIS A 15 -19.40 14.75 27.46
CA HIS A 15 -20.52 15.01 28.34
C HIS A 15 -20.69 13.88 29.34
N LYS A 16 -21.53 14.09 30.35
CA LYS A 16 -21.83 13.09 31.39
C LYS A 16 -22.31 11.77 30.76
N ASP A 17 -21.81 10.66 31.26
CA ASP A 17 -22.15 9.30 30.84
C ASP A 17 -21.69 8.92 29.43
N MET A 18 -20.80 9.71 28.83
CA MET A 18 -20.21 9.38 27.52
C MET A 18 -18.93 8.55 27.67
N GLU A 19 -18.80 7.52 26.85
CA GLU A 19 -17.52 6.79 26.71
C GLU A 19 -16.48 7.70 26.06
N THR A 20 -15.21 7.57 26.49
CA THR A 20 -14.11 8.33 25.88
C THR A 20 -13.97 8.01 24.39
N PRO A 21 -14.14 8.98 23.49
CA PRO A 21 -14.04 8.73 22.05
C PRO A 21 -12.61 8.31 21.66
N PHE A 22 -12.50 7.38 20.75
CA PHE A 22 -11.23 6.93 20.20
C PHE A 22 -10.98 7.62 18.85
N PHE A 23 -10.04 8.56 18.82
CA PHE A 23 -9.72 9.35 17.63
C PHE A 23 -8.46 8.90 16.90
N ALA A 24 -7.69 7.94 17.44
CA ALA A 24 -6.42 7.54 16.85
C ALA A 24 -6.56 7.01 15.41
N ASN A 25 -7.66 6.34 15.10
CA ASN A 25 -7.98 5.83 13.78
C ASN A 25 -8.52 6.89 12.80
N ARG A 26 -8.71 8.14 13.25
CA ARG A 26 -9.29 9.24 12.45
C ARG A 26 -8.33 10.42 12.26
N LEU A 27 -7.22 10.43 12.99
CA LEU A 27 -6.23 11.50 12.97
C LEU A 27 -4.86 10.91 12.66
N THR A 28 -4.27 11.36 11.57
CA THR A 28 -2.94 10.92 11.13
C THR A 28 -2.06 12.11 10.78
N VAL A 29 -0.75 11.90 10.80
CA VAL A 29 0.26 12.90 10.42
C VAL A 29 0.76 12.59 9.04
N GLY A 30 0.85 13.59 8.18
CA GLY A 30 1.46 13.40 6.88
C GLY A 30 1.44 14.67 6.02
N ASN A 31 2.26 14.67 5.01
CA ASN A 31 2.27 15.70 3.99
C ASN A 31 1.29 15.32 2.88
N ALA A 32 0.12 15.94 2.85
CA ALA A 32 -0.95 15.64 1.90
C ALA A 32 -0.57 15.82 0.41
N VAL A 33 0.57 16.44 0.13
CA VAL A 33 1.09 16.66 -1.24
C VAL A 33 2.03 15.55 -1.69
N ILE A 34 2.65 14.80 -0.75
CA ILE A 34 3.66 13.79 -1.06
C ILE A 34 3.15 12.42 -0.65
N GLY A 35 2.74 11.63 -1.63
CA GLY A 35 2.27 10.27 -1.39
C GLY A 35 1.91 9.54 -2.67
N ALA A 36 1.93 8.23 -2.60
CA ALA A 36 1.42 7.37 -3.66
C ALA A 36 -0.08 7.13 -3.47
N TRP A 37 -0.77 6.82 -4.57
CA TRP A 37 -2.18 6.53 -4.61
C TRP A 37 -2.39 5.10 -5.10
N LEU A 38 -3.50 4.47 -4.77
CA LEU A 38 -3.89 3.20 -5.35
C LEU A 38 -4.44 3.44 -6.77
N LYS A 39 -3.51 3.68 -7.69
CA LYS A 39 -3.76 3.92 -9.11
C LYS A 39 -2.95 2.93 -9.94
N VAL A 40 -3.40 2.65 -11.13
CA VAL A 40 -2.82 1.65 -12.03
C VAL A 40 -2.67 2.18 -13.45
N TYR A 41 -1.78 1.54 -14.19
CA TYR A 41 -1.64 1.68 -15.64
C TYR A 41 -2.08 0.38 -16.31
N ASN A 42 -2.70 0.48 -17.47
CA ASN A 42 -2.98 -0.67 -18.32
C ASN A 42 -1.70 -1.19 -18.99
N LYS A 43 -1.70 -2.47 -19.37
CA LYS A 43 -0.61 -3.10 -20.10
C LYS A 43 -0.17 -2.30 -21.33
N ASP A 44 -1.13 -1.81 -22.11
CA ASP A 44 -0.86 -1.06 -23.35
C ASP A 44 -0.19 0.31 -23.10
N GLU A 45 -0.28 0.82 -21.88
CA GLU A 45 0.36 2.08 -21.48
C GLU A 45 1.79 1.89 -21.03
N VAL A 46 2.16 0.69 -20.60
CA VAL A 46 3.44 0.35 -19.96
C VAL A 46 4.30 -0.52 -20.85
N TYR A 47 3.68 -1.53 -21.48
CA TYR A 47 4.38 -2.51 -22.29
C TYR A 47 4.98 -1.86 -23.55
N GLY A 48 6.23 -2.19 -23.87
CA GLY A 48 6.91 -1.65 -25.03
C GLY A 48 6.22 -2.06 -26.33
N ILE A 49 6.10 -1.13 -27.28
CA ILE A 49 5.47 -1.33 -28.57
C ILE A 49 6.54 -1.82 -29.56
N LYS A 50 6.20 -2.80 -30.42
CA LYS A 50 7.09 -3.21 -31.49
C LYS A 50 7.17 -2.13 -32.58
N GLY A 51 8.33 -1.49 -32.69
CA GLY A 51 8.61 -0.52 -33.74
C GLY A 51 8.86 -1.16 -35.11
N ARG A 52 9.07 -0.32 -36.12
CA ARG A 52 9.27 -0.72 -37.54
C ARG A 52 10.38 -1.74 -37.75
N ASN A 53 11.41 -1.77 -36.90
CA ASN A 53 12.57 -2.66 -36.98
C ASN A 53 12.45 -3.89 -36.05
N ASN A 54 11.25 -4.25 -35.64
CA ASN A 54 10.97 -5.31 -34.68
C ASN A 54 11.66 -5.14 -33.30
N LYS A 55 12.24 -3.95 -33.04
CA LYS A 55 12.76 -3.58 -31.73
C LYS A 55 11.62 -3.09 -30.85
N LEU A 56 11.70 -3.44 -29.55
CA LEU A 56 10.75 -2.96 -28.54
C LEU A 56 11.01 -1.46 -28.34
N GLU A 57 10.06 -0.63 -28.71
CA GLU A 57 10.10 0.81 -28.47
C GLU A 57 9.53 1.10 -27.07
N GLN A 58 10.10 2.12 -26.44
CA GLN A 58 9.71 2.55 -25.11
C GLN A 58 8.32 3.14 -25.12
N ASN A 59 7.44 2.63 -24.25
CA ASN A 59 6.19 3.28 -23.93
C ASN A 59 6.40 4.23 -22.74
N LYS A 60 6.01 5.48 -22.90
CA LYS A 60 6.27 6.52 -21.92
C LYS A 60 5.10 6.66 -20.95
N TRP A 61 4.97 5.72 -20.02
CA TRP A 61 3.88 5.73 -19.01
C TRP A 61 3.88 7.00 -18.17
N TRP A 62 5.04 7.61 -17.91
CA TRP A 62 5.17 8.84 -17.13
C TRP A 62 4.60 10.10 -17.80
N GLU A 63 4.26 10.05 -19.08
CA GLU A 63 3.56 11.12 -19.81
C GLU A 63 2.03 10.96 -19.73
N ARG A 64 1.55 9.91 -19.06
CA ARG A 64 0.12 9.57 -18.92
C ARG A 64 -0.30 9.61 -17.45
N ALA A 65 -1.57 9.89 -17.20
CA ALA A 65 -2.13 9.84 -15.86
C ALA A 65 -2.60 8.42 -15.53
N PRO A 66 -2.14 7.79 -14.43
CA PRO A 66 -2.67 6.52 -13.99
C PRO A 66 -4.12 6.68 -13.55
N HIS A 67 -4.95 5.68 -13.80
CA HIS A 67 -6.34 5.68 -13.34
C HIS A 67 -6.49 5.01 -11.98
N ARG A 68 -7.51 5.43 -11.24
CA ARG A 68 -7.78 4.94 -9.90
C ARG A 68 -8.44 3.56 -9.97
N ILE A 69 -8.02 2.64 -9.11
CA ILE A 69 -8.72 1.37 -8.90
C ILE A 69 -10.03 1.61 -8.13
N LYS A 70 -10.98 0.71 -8.34
CA LYS A 70 -12.22 0.64 -7.57
C LYS A 70 -12.17 -0.54 -6.62
N PHE A 71 -12.93 -0.46 -5.55
CA PHE A 71 -13.13 -1.56 -4.63
C PHE A 71 -14.56 -2.07 -4.75
N TYR A 72 -14.74 -3.38 -4.69
CA TYR A 72 -16.04 -4.02 -4.50
C TYR A 72 -16.07 -4.68 -3.12
N SER A 73 -17.26 -5.07 -2.67
CA SER A 73 -17.50 -5.52 -1.27
C SER A 73 -16.43 -6.41 -0.65
N ASN A 74 -15.75 -7.24 -1.42
CA ASN A 74 -14.73 -8.19 -0.92
C ASN A 74 -13.39 -8.17 -1.65
N ARG A 75 -13.20 -7.30 -2.66
CA ARG A 75 -12.01 -7.37 -3.49
C ARG A 75 -11.57 -6.05 -4.07
N VAL A 76 -10.28 -5.98 -4.36
CA VAL A 76 -9.71 -4.97 -5.24
C VAL A 76 -10.16 -5.25 -6.68
N ASN A 77 -10.78 -4.29 -7.35
CA ASN A 77 -11.18 -4.42 -8.75
C ASN A 77 -10.04 -3.93 -9.66
N ARG A 78 -8.97 -4.70 -9.71
CA ARG A 78 -7.85 -4.50 -10.63
C ARG A 78 -7.86 -5.64 -11.67
N SER A 79 -7.72 -5.29 -12.94
CA SER A 79 -7.53 -6.29 -14.00
C SER A 79 -6.12 -6.89 -13.93
N ILE A 80 -5.96 -8.16 -14.35
CA ILE A 80 -4.65 -8.80 -14.47
C ILE A 80 -3.71 -8.03 -15.42
N ASN A 81 -4.26 -7.28 -16.37
CA ASN A 81 -3.51 -6.45 -17.31
C ASN A 81 -3.20 -5.05 -16.78
N GLU A 82 -3.49 -4.77 -15.53
CA GLU A 82 -3.19 -3.51 -14.86
C GLU A 82 -2.08 -3.71 -13.84
N VAL A 83 -1.21 -2.72 -13.69
CA VAL A 83 -0.12 -2.72 -12.72
C VAL A 83 -0.12 -1.42 -11.93
N TYR A 84 0.23 -1.49 -10.65
CA TYR A 84 0.27 -0.30 -9.79
C TYR A 84 1.32 0.70 -10.25
N HIS A 85 0.94 2.00 -10.29
CA HIS A 85 1.83 3.07 -10.76
C HIS A 85 3.11 3.20 -9.93
N PHE A 86 3.02 2.96 -8.63
CA PHE A 86 4.17 3.03 -7.73
C PHE A 86 5.15 1.85 -7.85
N LEU A 87 4.90 0.90 -8.75
CA LEU A 87 5.90 -0.11 -9.17
C LEU A 87 6.75 0.39 -10.34
N LEU A 88 6.42 1.54 -10.90
CA LEU A 88 7.05 2.10 -12.08
C LEU A 88 7.77 3.40 -11.71
N PRO A 89 9.11 3.40 -11.65
CA PRO A 89 9.86 4.64 -11.50
C PRO A 89 9.60 5.59 -12.66
N ASP A 90 9.58 6.90 -12.37
CA ASP A 90 9.24 7.96 -13.33
C ASP A 90 10.49 8.66 -13.85
N ASN A 91 10.48 9.09 -15.12
CA ASN A 91 11.59 9.82 -15.75
C ASN A 91 11.89 11.17 -15.08
N ASN A 92 10.90 11.74 -14.38
CA ASN A 92 11.02 13.02 -13.70
C ASN A 92 11.57 12.91 -12.27
N MET A 93 11.79 11.69 -11.78
CA MET A 93 12.39 11.44 -10.47
C MET A 93 13.81 11.97 -10.37
N LEU A 94 14.39 12.00 -9.18
CA LEU A 94 15.72 12.54 -8.90
C LEU A 94 15.82 14.05 -9.20
N GLY A 95 14.87 14.82 -8.66
CA GLY A 95 14.78 16.28 -8.87
C GLY A 95 16.06 17.06 -8.51
N VAL A 96 16.88 16.53 -7.59
CA VAL A 96 18.19 17.11 -7.21
C VAL A 96 19.14 17.28 -8.40
N ARG A 97 18.99 16.50 -9.48
CA ARG A 97 19.80 16.60 -10.69
C ARG A 97 19.62 17.91 -11.46
N SER A 98 18.53 18.60 -11.25
CA SER A 98 18.26 19.90 -11.88
C SER A 98 19.09 21.04 -11.31
N ILE A 99 19.68 20.85 -10.11
CA ILE A 99 20.43 21.90 -9.40
C ILE A 99 21.87 21.95 -9.92
N THR A 100 22.18 22.99 -10.71
CA THR A 100 23.46 23.13 -11.44
C THR A 100 24.68 23.13 -10.54
N GLU A 101 24.61 23.79 -9.38
CA GLU A 101 25.72 23.85 -8.43
C GLU A 101 26.00 22.49 -7.81
N GLN A 102 24.97 21.78 -7.41
CA GLN A 102 25.09 20.41 -6.85
C GLN A 102 25.63 19.42 -7.88
N LYS A 103 25.20 19.53 -9.13
CA LYS A 103 25.74 18.74 -10.24
C LYS A 103 27.24 18.92 -10.42
N LYS A 104 27.74 20.18 -10.37
CA LYS A 104 29.18 20.47 -10.51
C LYS A 104 29.98 19.91 -9.34
N ALA A 105 29.43 20.04 -8.12
CA ALA A 105 30.10 19.55 -6.90
C ALA A 105 30.11 18.02 -6.79
N ASN A 106 29.12 17.33 -7.39
CA ASN A 106 28.90 15.88 -7.22
C ASN A 106 28.80 15.17 -8.59
N LYS A 107 29.76 15.39 -9.46
CA LYS A 107 29.70 14.90 -10.86
C LYS A 107 29.55 13.37 -10.95
N GLU A 108 30.31 12.62 -10.18
CA GLU A 108 30.26 11.15 -10.18
C GLU A 108 28.88 10.61 -9.78
N ALA A 109 28.32 11.13 -8.68
CA ALA A 109 26.98 10.80 -8.23
C ALA A 109 25.91 11.19 -9.26
N TYR A 110 26.08 12.36 -9.91
CA TYR A 110 25.19 12.79 -10.99
C TYR A 110 25.21 11.83 -12.19
N ASP A 111 26.39 11.41 -12.62
CA ASP A 111 26.56 10.51 -13.77
C ASP A 111 25.94 9.13 -13.43
N ARG A 112 26.15 8.62 -12.20
CA ARG A 112 25.52 7.40 -11.69
C ARG A 112 23.99 7.51 -11.69
N MET A 113 23.43 8.53 -11.06
CA MET A 113 21.98 8.78 -11.03
C MET A 113 21.38 8.87 -12.44
N THR A 114 22.10 9.51 -13.37
CA THR A 114 21.65 9.62 -14.76
C THR A 114 21.64 8.26 -15.48
N THR A 115 22.60 7.40 -15.17
CA THR A 115 22.67 6.05 -15.72
C THR A 115 21.53 5.19 -15.18
N ILE A 116 21.27 5.26 -13.88
CA ILE A 116 20.18 4.53 -13.21
C ILE A 116 18.81 4.99 -13.76
N LEU A 117 18.60 6.29 -13.93
CA LEU A 117 17.35 6.82 -14.51
C LEU A 117 17.06 6.24 -15.91
N LYS A 118 18.09 6.01 -16.71
CA LYS A 118 17.94 5.34 -18.01
C LYS A 118 17.49 3.88 -17.87
N SER A 119 17.93 3.17 -16.81
CA SER A 119 17.45 1.82 -16.52
C SER A 119 15.97 1.84 -16.13
N TRP A 120 15.54 2.80 -15.32
CA TRP A 120 14.14 2.94 -14.90
C TRP A 120 13.18 3.13 -16.06
N THR A 121 13.60 3.93 -17.04
CA THR A 121 12.79 4.28 -18.20
C THR A 121 13.02 3.37 -19.42
N ALA A 122 13.80 2.30 -19.28
CA ALA A 122 13.98 1.31 -20.34
C ALA A 122 12.66 0.62 -20.71
N SER A 123 12.53 0.16 -21.95
CA SER A 123 11.34 -0.55 -22.43
C SER A 123 11.00 -1.76 -21.56
N ILE A 124 9.74 -1.92 -21.22
CA ILE A 124 9.22 -3.04 -20.43
C ILE A 124 8.89 -4.20 -21.38
N ASN A 125 9.53 -5.33 -21.19
CA ASN A 125 9.33 -6.56 -21.95
C ASN A 125 8.32 -7.51 -21.27
N ALA A 126 8.11 -8.70 -21.84
CA ALA A 126 7.14 -9.67 -21.32
C ALA A 126 7.51 -10.21 -19.92
N ALA A 127 8.80 -10.43 -19.67
CA ALA A 127 9.27 -10.91 -18.35
C ALA A 127 9.13 -9.82 -17.28
N ASP A 128 9.50 -8.57 -17.62
CA ASP A 128 9.30 -7.40 -16.76
C ASP A 128 7.82 -7.24 -16.39
N PHE A 129 6.94 -7.33 -17.39
CA PHE A 129 5.50 -7.18 -17.16
C PHE A 129 4.93 -8.31 -16.31
N ALA A 130 5.39 -9.54 -16.49
CA ALA A 130 5.00 -10.69 -15.64
C ALA A 130 5.43 -10.48 -14.17
N THR A 131 6.62 -9.92 -13.94
CA THR A 131 7.07 -9.53 -12.59
C THR A 131 6.15 -8.47 -11.98
N LEU A 132 5.82 -7.42 -12.72
CA LEU A 132 4.89 -6.38 -12.27
C LEU A 132 3.49 -6.93 -11.95
N GLN A 133 2.98 -7.87 -12.76
CA GLN A 133 1.69 -8.54 -12.51
C GLN A 133 1.74 -9.34 -11.20
N ARG A 134 2.80 -10.11 -10.98
CA ARG A 134 3.00 -10.92 -9.75
C ARG A 134 3.06 -10.04 -8.51
N ILE A 135 3.84 -8.96 -8.55
CA ILE A 135 3.93 -8.00 -7.45
C ILE A 135 2.56 -7.34 -7.19
N SER A 136 1.87 -6.92 -8.25
CA SER A 136 0.55 -6.28 -8.14
C SER A 136 -0.50 -7.22 -7.54
N ALA A 137 -0.52 -8.50 -7.92
CA ALA A 137 -1.41 -9.49 -7.34
C ALA A 137 -1.16 -9.66 -5.83
N LYS A 138 0.10 -9.64 -5.40
CA LYS A 138 0.44 -9.71 -3.97
C LYS A 138 -0.01 -8.47 -3.19
N ILE A 139 0.09 -7.29 -3.81
CA ILE A 139 -0.43 -6.05 -3.23
C ILE A 139 -1.95 -6.14 -3.04
N ASP A 140 -2.70 -6.70 -4.01
CA ASP A 140 -4.15 -6.87 -3.89
C ASP A 140 -4.52 -7.72 -2.66
N VAL A 141 -3.80 -8.82 -2.44
CA VAL A 141 -4.00 -9.68 -1.24
C VAL A 141 -3.74 -8.90 0.05
N LEU A 142 -2.59 -8.20 0.13
CA LEU A 142 -2.25 -7.43 1.32
C LEU A 142 -3.22 -6.27 1.58
N LEU A 143 -3.77 -5.66 0.53
CA LEU A 143 -4.81 -4.64 0.67
C LEU A 143 -6.10 -5.22 1.26
N LYS A 144 -6.51 -6.41 0.82
CA LYS A 144 -7.68 -7.12 1.39
C LYS A 144 -7.45 -7.48 2.86
N ASP A 145 -6.27 -8.03 3.19
CA ASP A 145 -5.92 -8.39 4.56
C ASP A 145 -5.91 -7.16 5.47
N TYR A 146 -5.28 -6.08 5.01
CA TYR A 146 -5.26 -4.81 5.75
C TYR A 146 -6.66 -4.24 5.94
N PHE A 147 -7.49 -4.20 4.89
CA PHE A 147 -8.87 -3.74 4.99
C PHE A 147 -9.67 -4.56 6.02
N THR A 148 -9.55 -5.90 5.98
CA THR A 148 -10.25 -6.79 6.92
C THR A 148 -9.81 -6.54 8.36
N ALA A 149 -8.51 -6.37 8.59
CA ALA A 149 -7.97 -6.02 9.91
C ALA A 149 -8.47 -4.64 10.38
N GLN A 150 -8.47 -3.64 9.49
CA GLN A 150 -8.92 -2.29 9.80
C GLN A 150 -10.41 -2.25 10.17
N ILE A 151 -11.27 -2.96 9.43
CA ILE A 151 -12.70 -3.06 9.78
C ILE A 151 -12.89 -3.72 11.14
N SER A 152 -12.10 -4.75 11.48
CA SER A 152 -12.14 -5.37 12.81
C SER A 152 -11.76 -4.37 13.90
N ILE A 153 -10.67 -3.61 13.70
CA ILE A 153 -10.25 -2.56 14.64
C ILE A 153 -11.35 -1.50 14.80
N ASP A 154 -11.95 -1.04 13.70
CA ASP A 154 -13.01 -0.05 13.73
C ASP A 154 -14.24 -0.54 14.50
N LYS A 155 -14.62 -1.80 14.37
CA LYS A 155 -15.73 -2.39 15.13
C LYS A 155 -15.49 -2.32 16.65
N TYR A 156 -14.27 -2.56 17.10
CA TYR A 156 -13.91 -2.51 18.52
C TYR A 156 -13.67 -1.10 19.05
N THR A 157 -13.30 -0.15 18.19
CA THR A 157 -12.95 1.21 18.60
C THR A 157 -14.08 2.21 18.47
N ASN A 158 -15.11 1.92 17.69
CA ASN A 158 -16.26 2.80 17.52
C ASN A 158 -17.11 2.86 18.79
N ASN A 159 -17.50 4.08 19.18
CA ASN A 159 -18.47 4.29 20.24
C ASN A 159 -19.88 3.97 19.71
N ARG A 160 -20.59 3.10 20.44
CA ARG A 160 -21.90 2.57 20.04
C ARG A 160 -23.10 3.35 20.59
N LYS A 161 -22.89 4.47 21.27
CA LYS A 161 -24.02 5.26 21.77
C LYS A 161 -24.72 5.96 20.62
N GLU A 162 -26.03 5.73 20.55
CA GLU A 162 -26.92 6.44 19.66
C GLU A 162 -26.89 7.93 20.00
N ILE A 163 -26.60 8.74 18.99
CA ILE A 163 -26.56 10.21 19.14
C ILE A 163 -27.97 10.81 19.01
N TRP A 164 -28.92 10.06 18.42
CA TRP A 164 -30.31 10.49 18.18
C TRP A 164 -31.28 9.36 18.50
N ASP A 165 -32.21 9.62 19.42
CA ASP A 165 -33.37 8.78 19.63
C ASP A 165 -34.25 8.79 18.36
N GLY A 166 -34.31 7.68 17.65
CA GLY A 166 -35.26 7.52 16.55
C GLY A 166 -34.72 7.02 15.21
N ILE A 167 -33.43 6.73 15.08
CA ILE A 167 -32.95 5.94 13.95
C ILE A 167 -32.98 4.47 14.35
N ASP A 168 -33.94 3.74 13.80
CA ASP A 168 -34.11 2.33 14.05
C ASP A 168 -32.98 1.54 13.34
N HIS A 169 -31.96 1.16 14.08
CA HIS A 169 -30.86 0.33 13.59
C HIS A 169 -31.16 -1.18 13.71
N ALA A 170 -32.44 -1.54 13.72
CA ALA A 170 -32.92 -2.90 14.00
C ALA A 170 -32.33 -4.00 13.10
N GLU A 171 -31.80 -3.69 11.93
CA GLU A 171 -31.18 -4.69 11.06
C GLU A 171 -29.67 -4.88 11.29
N SER A 172 -28.96 -3.90 11.85
CA SER A 172 -27.54 -4.04 12.15
C SER A 172 -27.26 -4.73 13.49
N ASP A 173 -28.23 -4.66 14.43
CA ASP A 173 -28.07 -5.16 15.80
C ASP A 173 -28.12 -6.70 15.92
N SER A 174 -28.63 -7.39 14.90
CA SER A 174 -28.68 -8.86 14.92
C SER A 174 -27.30 -9.53 14.84
N ILE A 175 -26.29 -8.83 14.34
CA ILE A 175 -24.91 -9.32 14.21
C ILE A 175 -24.08 -9.01 15.47
N PHE A 176 -24.54 -8.11 16.34
CA PHE A 176 -23.79 -7.58 17.49
C PHE A 176 -24.48 -7.86 18.83
N LYS A 177 -24.87 -9.12 19.07
CA LYS A 177 -25.43 -9.48 20.37
C LYS A 177 -24.40 -9.41 21.50
N GLU A 178 -24.60 -8.47 22.34
CA GLU A 178 -24.68 -8.42 23.80
C GLU A 178 -23.49 -8.72 24.73
N GLU A 179 -22.36 -9.26 24.31
CA GLU A 179 -21.28 -9.60 25.26
C GLU A 179 -19.99 -8.81 25.11
N GLU A 180 -19.96 -7.78 24.27
CA GLU A 180 -18.75 -7.00 24.12
C GLU A 180 -18.66 -5.94 25.22
N ARG A 181 -17.87 -6.28 26.23
CA ARG A 181 -17.41 -5.37 27.28
C ARG A 181 -16.87 -4.10 26.64
N MET A 182 -17.25 -2.94 27.18
CA MET A 182 -16.66 -1.66 26.84
C MET A 182 -15.14 -1.78 26.93
N GLU A 183 -14.48 -1.83 25.78
CA GLU A 183 -13.03 -1.94 25.74
C GLU A 183 -12.43 -0.66 26.29
N SER A 184 -11.49 -0.77 27.23
CA SER A 184 -10.81 0.39 27.78
C SER A 184 -10.04 1.15 26.69
N TYR A 185 -9.88 2.46 26.82
CA TYR A 185 -9.10 3.28 25.89
C TYR A 185 -7.70 2.69 25.62
N ALA A 186 -7.04 2.20 26.66
CA ALA A 186 -5.74 1.53 26.53
C ALA A 186 -5.80 0.28 25.65
N ARG A 187 -6.87 -0.51 25.75
CA ARG A 187 -7.05 -1.68 24.90
C ARG A 187 -7.34 -1.30 23.47
N LYS A 188 -8.18 -0.27 23.23
CA LYS A 188 -8.42 0.28 21.89
C LYS A 188 -7.13 0.78 21.26
N GLN A 189 -6.30 1.49 22.02
CA GLN A 189 -4.99 1.96 21.57
C GLN A 189 -4.07 0.78 21.22
N GLN A 190 -3.99 -0.23 22.07
CA GLN A 190 -3.19 -1.43 21.81
C GLN A 190 -3.62 -2.15 20.52
N LEU A 191 -4.93 -2.32 20.30
CA LEU A 191 -5.48 -2.91 19.08
C LEU A 191 -5.12 -2.09 17.85
N PHE A 192 -5.21 -0.77 17.95
CA PHE A 192 -4.86 0.13 16.87
C PHE A 192 -3.36 0.09 16.56
N ASP A 193 -2.51 0.03 17.58
CA ASP A 193 -1.06 0.01 17.43
C ASP A 193 -0.56 -1.29 16.78
N THR A 194 -1.33 -2.40 16.87
CA THR A 194 -0.97 -3.65 16.18
C THR A 194 -0.82 -3.49 14.67
N ARG A 195 -1.48 -2.52 14.05
CA ARG A 195 -1.37 -2.25 12.60
C ARG A 195 0.03 -1.77 12.18
N TYR A 196 0.80 -1.18 13.10
CA TYR A 196 2.13 -0.66 12.85
C TYR A 196 3.24 -1.71 13.03
N GLY A 197 2.91 -2.94 13.41
CA GLY A 197 3.88 -4.02 13.50
C GLY A 197 4.55 -4.28 12.13
N HIS A 198 5.86 -4.54 12.12
CA HIS A 198 6.65 -4.79 10.90
C HIS A 198 6.08 -5.90 10.03
N ASP A 199 5.41 -6.88 10.62
CA ASP A 199 4.82 -8.01 9.91
C ASP A 199 3.43 -7.73 9.35
N ASN A 200 2.87 -6.56 9.62
CA ASN A 200 1.51 -6.22 9.23
C ASN A 200 1.43 -5.78 7.76
N ALA A 201 0.32 -6.12 7.11
CA ALA A 201 0.05 -5.74 5.72
C ALA A 201 0.13 -4.21 5.48
N TYR A 202 -0.37 -3.41 6.44
CA TYR A 202 -0.26 -1.94 6.36
C TYR A 202 1.20 -1.48 6.27
N HIS A 203 2.07 -1.97 7.16
CA HIS A 203 3.48 -1.55 7.19
C HIS A 203 4.19 -1.90 5.88
N LYS A 204 3.99 -3.12 5.36
CA LYS A 204 4.55 -3.57 4.09
C LYS A 204 4.10 -2.71 2.91
N LEU A 205 2.79 -2.48 2.81
CA LEU A 205 2.21 -1.65 1.76
C LEU A 205 2.72 -0.21 1.84
N LYS A 206 2.76 0.35 3.06
CA LYS A 206 3.29 1.70 3.30
C LYS A 206 4.75 1.79 2.87
N LEU A 207 5.59 0.84 3.26
CA LEU A 207 7.02 0.84 2.92
C LEU A 207 7.27 0.76 1.40
N VAL A 208 6.49 -0.04 0.67
CA VAL A 208 6.55 -0.08 -0.80
C VAL A 208 6.17 1.27 -1.42
N MET A 209 5.10 1.91 -0.91
CA MET A 209 4.66 3.22 -1.39
C MET A 209 5.64 4.33 -1.00
N ASP A 210 6.19 4.27 0.22
CA ASP A 210 7.26 5.15 0.69
C ASP A 210 8.52 5.00 -0.17
N TYR A 211 8.87 3.78 -0.57
CA TYR A 211 10.03 3.53 -1.42
C TYR A 211 9.89 4.27 -2.76
N TRP A 212 8.73 4.17 -3.42
CA TRP A 212 8.46 4.92 -4.64
C TRP A 212 8.56 6.43 -4.43
N CYS A 213 8.00 6.95 -3.33
CA CYS A 213 8.12 8.36 -2.99
C CYS A 213 9.57 8.77 -2.73
N ALA A 214 10.36 7.93 -2.07
CA ALA A 214 11.77 8.21 -1.76
C ALA A 214 12.62 8.39 -3.03
N LEU A 215 12.30 7.70 -4.14
CA LEU A 215 13.00 7.87 -5.41
C LEU A 215 12.92 9.32 -5.96
N TRP A 216 11.90 10.09 -5.60
CA TRP A 216 11.79 11.51 -5.95
C TRP A 216 12.77 12.39 -5.17
N PHE A 217 13.09 11.98 -3.92
CA PHE A 217 13.86 12.78 -2.94
C PHE A 217 15.25 12.22 -2.68
N TRP A 218 15.72 11.24 -3.47
CA TRP A 218 17.01 10.60 -3.27
C TRP A 218 18.16 11.59 -3.40
N GLU A 219 19.05 11.62 -2.38
CA GLU A 219 20.10 12.62 -2.26
C GLU A 219 21.40 12.17 -2.94
N TYR A 220 22.26 13.13 -3.33
CA TYR A 220 23.55 12.82 -3.95
C TYR A 220 24.48 11.97 -3.06
N LYS A 221 24.43 12.19 -1.73
CA LYS A 221 25.25 11.42 -0.78
C LYS A 221 24.89 9.93 -0.77
N ASP A 222 23.66 9.60 -1.11
CA ASP A 222 23.13 8.24 -1.14
C ASP A 222 23.10 7.65 -2.57
N ALA A 223 23.72 8.31 -3.54
CA ALA A 223 23.70 7.88 -4.94
C ALA A 223 24.32 6.49 -5.16
N GLY A 224 25.19 6.03 -4.23
CA GLY A 224 25.79 4.70 -4.22
C GLY A 224 24.75 3.60 -4.07
N ASP A 225 23.70 3.85 -3.31
CA ASP A 225 22.65 2.90 -2.93
C ASP A 225 21.36 3.06 -3.75
N LEU A 226 21.34 3.99 -4.72
CA LEU A 226 20.20 4.16 -5.61
C LEU A 226 19.97 2.90 -6.44
N PRO A 227 18.77 2.26 -6.39
CA PRO A 227 18.53 1.00 -7.06
C PRO A 227 18.37 1.17 -8.57
N THR A 228 18.83 0.18 -9.35
CA THR A 228 18.35 -0.03 -10.71
C THR A 228 16.88 -0.44 -10.70
N ARG A 229 16.22 -0.51 -11.86
CA ARG A 229 14.82 -0.95 -11.95
C ARG A 229 14.65 -2.40 -11.45
N GLU A 230 15.55 -3.27 -11.82
CA GLU A 230 15.56 -4.67 -11.44
C GLU A 230 15.78 -4.86 -9.94
N GLU A 231 16.71 -4.10 -9.36
CA GLU A 231 16.94 -4.09 -7.91
C GLU A 231 15.73 -3.53 -7.15
N TYR A 232 15.09 -2.46 -7.65
CA TYR A 232 13.89 -1.89 -7.06
C TYR A 232 12.75 -2.91 -6.98
N TRP A 233 12.50 -3.64 -8.07
CA TRP A 233 11.49 -4.71 -8.06
C TRP A 233 11.89 -5.88 -7.17
N GLY A 234 13.16 -6.27 -7.18
CA GLY A 234 13.68 -7.32 -6.30
C GLY A 234 13.52 -6.98 -4.82
N ASP A 235 13.83 -5.75 -4.44
CA ASP A 235 13.61 -5.25 -3.07
C ASP A 235 12.12 -5.30 -2.69
N ILE A 236 11.22 -4.89 -3.59
CA ILE A 236 9.77 -4.97 -3.36
C ILE A 236 9.30 -6.42 -3.24
N GLU A 237 9.76 -7.32 -4.11
CA GLU A 237 9.42 -8.75 -4.01
C GLU A 237 9.88 -9.33 -2.66
N ALA A 238 11.05 -8.96 -2.19
CA ALA A 238 11.55 -9.38 -0.88
C ALA A 238 10.69 -8.81 0.27
N LEU A 239 10.34 -7.52 0.22
CA LEU A 239 9.47 -6.87 1.21
C LEU A 239 8.08 -7.52 1.28
N LEU A 240 7.52 -7.86 0.14
CA LEU A 240 6.20 -8.49 0.07
C LEU A 240 6.27 -10.01 0.29
N ALA A 241 7.47 -10.58 0.42
CA ALA A 241 7.73 -12.02 0.52
C ALA A 241 6.98 -12.82 -0.57
N VAL A 242 7.19 -12.46 -1.82
CA VAL A 242 6.56 -13.10 -2.98
C VAL A 242 7.32 -14.39 -3.32
N ASP A 243 7.24 -15.40 -2.48
CA ASP A 243 7.82 -16.71 -2.77
C ASP A 243 6.74 -17.71 -3.19
N ASN A 244 6.68 -18.00 -4.48
CA ASN A 244 5.79 -19.01 -5.05
C ASN A 244 6.44 -20.41 -5.09
N SER A 245 7.68 -20.56 -4.61
CA SER A 245 8.41 -21.85 -4.67
C SER A 245 7.82 -22.91 -3.71
N LYS A 246 6.91 -22.51 -2.83
CA LYS A 246 6.34 -23.34 -1.77
C LYS A 246 4.93 -23.86 -2.02
N ILE A 247 4.37 -23.62 -3.20
CA ILE A 247 3.10 -24.23 -3.58
C ILE A 247 3.37 -25.71 -3.86
N ASP A 248 2.94 -26.57 -2.95
CA ASP A 248 3.11 -28.02 -3.14
C ASP A 248 2.21 -28.55 -4.29
N SER A 249 2.51 -29.75 -4.76
CA SER A 249 1.78 -30.36 -5.87
C SER A 249 0.30 -30.61 -5.56
N ARG A 250 -0.09 -30.72 -4.29
CA ARG A 250 -1.49 -30.90 -3.88
C ARG A 250 -2.27 -29.60 -4.01
N THR A 251 -1.67 -28.51 -3.54
CA THR A 251 -2.26 -27.18 -3.67
C THR A 251 -2.38 -26.78 -5.13
N GLN A 252 -1.36 -27.08 -5.95
CA GLN A 252 -1.40 -26.85 -7.39
C GLN A 252 -2.56 -27.61 -8.05
N GLN A 253 -2.76 -28.88 -7.73
CA GLN A 253 -3.88 -29.69 -8.24
C GLN A 253 -5.24 -29.19 -7.75
N ALA A 254 -5.34 -28.71 -6.50
CA ALA A 254 -6.55 -28.10 -5.97
C ALA A 254 -6.91 -26.82 -6.73
N LEU A 255 -5.93 -25.97 -7.05
CA LEU A 255 -6.11 -24.77 -7.86
C LEU A 255 -6.54 -25.09 -9.29
N GLU A 256 -5.90 -26.09 -9.94
CA GLU A 256 -6.28 -26.54 -11.28
C GLU A 256 -7.72 -27.07 -11.33
N ARG A 257 -8.16 -27.82 -10.30
CA ARG A 257 -9.55 -28.31 -10.19
C ARG A 257 -10.55 -27.17 -9.95
N ALA A 258 -10.12 -26.11 -9.27
CA ALA A 258 -10.89 -24.89 -9.08
C ALA A 258 -11.02 -24.05 -10.35
N GLY A 259 -10.15 -24.29 -11.35
CA GLY A 259 -10.00 -23.38 -12.48
C GLY A 259 -9.34 -22.07 -12.12
N ALA A 260 -8.69 -22.01 -10.96
CA ALA A 260 -7.99 -20.84 -10.45
C ALA A 260 -6.58 -20.79 -11.04
N SER A 261 -6.15 -19.61 -11.46
CA SER A 261 -4.82 -19.40 -12.05
C SER A 261 -3.75 -19.07 -11.01
N SER A 262 -4.16 -18.78 -9.78
CA SER A 262 -3.29 -18.37 -8.66
C SER A 262 -3.87 -18.83 -7.32
N LEU A 263 -2.98 -19.07 -6.35
CA LEU A 263 -3.34 -19.34 -4.95
C LEU A 263 -4.18 -18.22 -4.33
N PHE A 264 -4.09 -17.02 -4.86
CA PHE A 264 -4.75 -15.81 -4.40
C PHE A 264 -5.86 -15.32 -5.35
N ASP A 265 -6.38 -16.22 -6.20
CA ASP A 265 -7.60 -15.95 -6.96
C ASP A 265 -8.81 -15.80 -6.03
N HIS A 266 -9.90 -15.22 -6.51
CA HIS A 266 -11.03 -14.80 -5.69
C HIS A 266 -11.74 -15.99 -5.01
N GLU A 267 -12.21 -15.79 -3.77
CA GLU A 267 -13.01 -16.79 -3.02
C GLU A 267 -14.23 -17.27 -3.80
N ASP A 268 -14.80 -16.44 -4.69
CA ASP A 268 -15.91 -16.82 -5.56
C ASP A 268 -15.53 -17.92 -6.57
N ASP A 269 -14.25 -18.00 -6.95
CA ASP A 269 -13.73 -19.05 -7.83
C ASP A 269 -13.59 -20.37 -7.06
N PHE A 270 -13.45 -20.31 -5.73
CA PHE A 270 -13.39 -21.49 -4.85
C PHE A 270 -14.76 -22.04 -4.47
N SER A 271 -15.86 -21.33 -4.75
CA SER A 271 -17.23 -21.81 -4.48
C SER A 271 -17.61 -23.08 -5.23
N ARG A 272 -16.81 -23.47 -6.23
CA ARG A 272 -17.03 -24.65 -7.10
C ARG A 272 -16.15 -25.86 -6.73
N ILE A 273 -15.27 -25.73 -5.75
CA ILE A 273 -14.38 -26.80 -5.31
C ILE A 273 -14.94 -27.53 -4.09
N SER A 274 -14.41 -28.74 -3.86
CA SER A 274 -14.74 -29.50 -2.66
C SER A 274 -14.27 -28.77 -1.39
N GLU A 275 -14.97 -29.01 -0.26
CA GLU A 275 -14.55 -28.45 1.03
C GLU A 275 -13.10 -28.81 1.39
N ASP A 276 -12.66 -30.03 1.02
CA ASP A 276 -11.28 -30.50 1.27
C ASP A 276 -10.25 -29.71 0.46
N ASP A 277 -10.50 -29.45 -0.83
CA ASP A 277 -9.60 -28.65 -1.66
C ASP A 277 -9.58 -27.17 -1.21
N ALA A 278 -10.72 -26.61 -0.81
CA ALA A 278 -10.80 -25.27 -0.24
C ALA A 278 -9.98 -25.14 1.06
N GLN A 279 -10.05 -26.14 1.94
CA GLN A 279 -9.24 -26.17 3.16
C GLN A 279 -7.74 -26.26 2.87
N ILE A 280 -7.33 -27.03 1.87
CA ILE A 280 -5.94 -27.13 1.44
C ILE A 280 -5.44 -25.76 0.96
N VAL A 281 -6.20 -25.09 0.10
CA VAL A 281 -5.86 -23.77 -0.43
C VAL A 281 -5.75 -22.73 0.68
N LEU A 282 -6.75 -22.65 1.56
CA LEU A 282 -6.77 -21.71 2.69
C LEU A 282 -5.62 -21.96 3.68
N LYS A 283 -5.33 -23.23 3.95
CA LYS A 283 -4.21 -23.60 4.83
C LYS A 283 -2.87 -23.16 4.22
N THR A 284 -2.65 -23.43 2.93
CA THR A 284 -1.43 -23.05 2.25
C THR A 284 -1.30 -21.54 2.12
N GLN A 285 -2.40 -20.82 1.85
CA GLN A 285 -2.43 -19.35 1.90
C GLN A 285 -1.97 -18.84 3.27
N LYS A 286 -2.52 -19.39 4.35
CA LYS A 286 -2.17 -19.00 5.73
C LYS A 286 -0.72 -19.32 6.06
N GLU A 287 -0.20 -20.47 5.64
CA GLU A 287 1.20 -20.88 5.86
C GLU A 287 2.17 -19.96 5.11
N ILE A 288 1.90 -19.66 3.84
CA ILE A 288 2.70 -18.72 3.03
C ILE A 288 2.69 -17.32 3.65
N LEU A 289 1.54 -16.84 4.10
CA LEU A 289 1.44 -15.54 4.79
C LEU A 289 2.20 -15.53 6.11
N THR A 290 2.11 -16.61 6.90
CA THR A 290 2.79 -16.73 8.20
C THR A 290 4.32 -16.80 8.03
N GLU A 291 4.83 -17.54 7.04
CA GLU A 291 6.25 -17.61 6.77
C GLU A 291 6.79 -16.33 6.12
N ALA A 292 5.99 -15.67 5.31
CA ALA A 292 6.30 -14.33 4.82
C ALA A 292 6.50 -13.36 5.98
N HIS A 293 5.69 -13.49 7.04
CA HIS A 293 5.86 -12.74 8.28
C HIS A 293 7.18 -13.10 9.00
N ALA A 294 7.54 -14.38 9.08
CA ALA A 294 8.78 -14.82 9.73
C ALA A 294 10.06 -14.35 8.97
N ASN A 295 10.02 -14.31 7.64
CA ASN A 295 11.16 -13.88 6.84
C ASN A 295 11.46 -12.38 6.98
N ILE A 296 10.49 -11.54 7.29
CA ILE A 296 10.73 -10.12 7.57
C ILE A 296 11.37 -9.93 8.94
N SER A 297 11.02 -10.76 9.94
CA SER A 297 11.69 -10.70 11.24
C SER A 297 13.19 -11.08 11.16
N LEU A 298 13.60 -11.84 10.14
CA LEU A 298 15.02 -12.12 9.84
C LEU A 298 15.73 -10.90 9.23
N PHE A 299 15.02 -10.02 8.49
CA PHE A 299 15.56 -8.76 8.00
C PHE A 299 15.57 -7.65 9.06
N ALA A 300 14.79 -7.78 10.14
CA ALA A 300 14.72 -6.79 11.22
C ALA A 300 16.03 -6.62 11.99
N ASN A 301 16.98 -7.55 11.90
CA ASN A 301 18.28 -7.45 12.55
C ASN A 301 19.37 -6.80 11.67
N GLU A 302 19.19 -6.74 10.35
CA GLU A 302 20.06 -6.04 9.39
C GLU A 302 19.22 -5.51 8.23
N GLU A 303 18.46 -4.42 8.44
CA GLU A 303 17.73 -3.78 7.33
C GLU A 303 18.71 -3.38 6.21
N PRO A 304 18.38 -3.70 4.94
CA PRO A 304 19.16 -3.23 3.81
C PRO A 304 19.33 -1.72 3.87
N LEU A 305 20.53 -1.21 3.62
CA LEU A 305 20.84 0.23 3.69
C LEU A 305 19.86 1.09 2.89
N ARG A 306 19.34 0.58 1.77
CA ARG A 306 18.31 1.23 0.96
C ARG A 306 17.01 1.49 1.73
N LEU A 307 16.55 0.54 2.55
CA LEU A 307 15.33 0.69 3.33
C LEU A 307 15.51 1.72 4.45
N GLN A 308 16.68 1.77 5.09
CA GLN A 308 17.00 2.81 6.06
C GLN A 308 16.98 4.21 5.41
N ILE A 309 17.43 4.32 4.14
CA ILE A 309 17.34 5.57 3.38
C ILE A 309 15.86 5.93 3.12
N VAL A 310 15.05 4.95 2.71
CA VAL A 310 13.61 5.13 2.47
C VAL A 310 12.90 5.62 3.73
N GLU A 311 13.10 4.96 4.86
CA GLU A 311 12.51 5.34 6.15
C GLU A 311 12.93 6.74 6.59
N ARG A 312 14.21 7.05 6.49
CA ARG A 312 14.74 8.39 6.79
C ARG A 312 14.08 9.48 5.93
N LEU A 313 13.88 9.22 4.62
CA LEU A 313 13.23 10.15 3.71
C LEU A 313 11.73 10.24 3.99
N ALA A 314 11.07 9.12 4.29
CA ALA A 314 9.66 9.08 4.66
C ALA A 314 9.38 9.87 5.94
N GLU A 315 10.22 9.72 6.95
CA GLU A 315 10.14 10.48 8.20
C GLU A 315 10.41 11.98 7.97
N ARG A 316 11.45 12.31 7.20
CA ARG A 316 11.83 13.71 6.93
C ARG A 316 10.76 14.48 6.17
N TYR A 317 10.14 13.88 5.15
CA TYR A 317 9.16 14.51 4.27
C TYR A 317 7.71 14.19 4.66
N HIS A 318 7.50 13.33 5.66
CA HIS A 318 6.19 12.90 6.15
C HIS A 318 5.30 12.34 5.03
N PHE A 319 5.79 11.35 4.29
CA PHE A 319 5.03 10.75 3.20
C PHE A 319 3.66 10.27 3.68
N PHE A 320 2.64 10.55 2.88
CA PHE A 320 1.25 10.29 3.24
C PHE A 320 0.48 9.68 2.08
N HIS A 321 -0.10 8.52 2.31
CA HIS A 321 -0.83 7.75 1.31
C HIS A 321 -2.33 7.72 1.62
N PRO A 322 -3.14 8.71 1.15
CA PRO A 322 -4.52 8.88 1.60
C PRO A 322 -5.39 7.63 1.47
N MET A 323 -5.25 6.88 0.37
CA MET A 323 -6.05 5.67 0.14
C MET A 323 -5.62 4.48 1.03
N LEU A 324 -4.38 4.48 1.53
CA LEU A 324 -3.91 3.49 2.48
C LEU A 324 -4.28 3.88 3.91
N GLU A 325 -4.09 5.16 4.27
CA GLU A 325 -4.38 5.65 5.63
C GLU A 325 -5.88 5.56 6.00
N PHE A 326 -6.75 5.76 5.01
CA PHE A 326 -8.20 5.72 5.16
C PHE A 326 -8.82 4.65 4.25
N ILE A 327 -8.27 3.46 4.27
CA ILE A 327 -8.66 2.39 3.34
C ILE A 327 -10.16 2.06 3.45
N GLU A 328 -10.73 2.10 4.65
CA GLU A 328 -12.15 1.83 4.90
C GLU A 328 -13.07 2.84 4.19
N VAL A 329 -12.66 4.12 4.13
CA VAL A 329 -13.42 5.17 3.44
C VAL A 329 -13.42 4.93 1.93
N PHE A 330 -12.25 4.60 1.37
CA PHE A 330 -12.12 4.36 -0.06
C PHE A 330 -12.74 3.03 -0.48
N TRP A 331 -12.64 2.01 0.36
CA TRP A 331 -13.19 0.67 0.06
C TRP A 331 -14.71 0.64 0.15
N LEU A 332 -15.29 1.22 1.21
CA LEU A 332 -16.74 1.15 1.47
C LEU A 332 -17.53 2.24 0.75
N ARG A 333 -16.94 3.42 0.49
CA ARG A 333 -17.66 4.62 0.04
C ARG A 333 -17.04 5.25 -1.21
N ASP A 334 -16.01 4.63 -1.80
CA ASP A 334 -15.27 5.16 -2.95
C ASP A 334 -14.58 6.52 -2.69
N GLY A 335 -14.46 6.95 -1.44
CA GLY A 335 -13.74 8.15 -1.00
C GLY A 335 -14.55 9.06 -0.07
N PHE A 336 -14.03 10.25 0.15
CA PHE A 336 -14.66 11.28 0.96
C PHE A 336 -15.71 12.05 0.17
N ASP A 337 -16.85 12.33 0.78
CA ASP A 337 -17.90 13.17 0.18
C ASP A 337 -17.47 14.66 0.13
N VAL A 338 -16.71 15.10 1.14
CA VAL A 338 -16.20 16.48 1.25
C VAL A 338 -14.78 16.46 1.79
N ILE A 339 -13.91 17.25 1.19
CA ILE A 339 -12.54 17.48 1.67
C ILE A 339 -12.41 18.98 1.95
N CYS A 340 -12.15 19.33 3.21
CA CYS A 340 -11.87 20.68 3.64
C CYS A 340 -10.40 20.81 4.04
N GLY A 341 -9.75 21.86 3.61
CA GLY A 341 -8.33 22.10 3.92
C GLY A 341 -8.04 23.60 4.05
N ASN A 342 -6.99 23.89 4.79
CA ASN A 342 -6.40 25.22 4.83
C ASN A 342 -5.06 25.16 4.07
N PRO A 343 -5.02 25.47 2.77
CA PRO A 343 -3.79 25.41 2.00
C PRO A 343 -2.79 26.46 2.51
N PRO A 344 -1.48 26.19 2.42
CA PRO A 344 -0.48 27.18 2.83
C PRO A 344 -0.60 28.44 2.00
N TRP A 345 -0.66 29.59 2.66
CA TRP A 345 -0.72 30.90 2.04
C TRP A 345 0.72 31.33 1.64
N LEU A 346 1.19 30.84 0.48
CA LEU A 346 2.45 31.29 -0.08
C LEU A 346 2.19 32.46 -1.06
N LYS A 347 2.76 33.61 -0.73
CA LYS A 347 2.80 34.73 -1.65
C LYS A 347 3.94 34.51 -2.62
N TYR A 348 3.63 34.04 -3.83
CA TYR A 348 4.61 34.01 -4.88
C TYR A 348 4.87 35.45 -5.35
N THR A 349 6.05 35.96 -5.13
CA THR A 349 6.58 37.13 -5.85
C THR A 349 7.27 36.58 -7.08
N PHE A 350 6.69 36.85 -8.24
CA PHE A 350 7.32 36.58 -9.52
C PHE A 350 8.43 37.61 -9.79
#